data_5e0057312449c1545f41c0e4b4c3abca
#
_entry.id   5e0057312449c1545f41c0e4b4c3abca
#
_cell.length_a   1.000
_cell.length_b   1.000
_cell.length_c   1.000
_cell.angle_alpha   90.00
_cell.angle_beta   90.00
_cell.angle_gamma   90.00
#
_symmetry.space_group_name_H-M   'P 1'
#
loop_
_entity.id
_entity.type
_entity.pdbx_description
1 polymer ?
#
loop_
_entity_poly.entity_id
_entity_poly.type
_entity_poly.pdbx_seq_one_letter_code
_entity_poly.pdbx_strand_id
1 'polypeptide(L)'
;NEAQVQDYYKAHGMSDLVNDVISKCPTKAITLVAADKVVASSTVSVAKLGDGNAMCIDNKNCVRCMHCLNVIPGGLLPGNDKGVSILVGGKGVLKIGATMGTVVIPFMKLESEEDFEKLNELSRNIIDFFAENALEHERTGEMIERIGLTNFLEGLDIPVDPNMIKEPRSNPYFRSDDWDEQVEKWNEYKQSTAA
;
A
#
# COMPACT_ATOMS: atom_id res chain seq x y z
N ASN A 1 4.47 10.43 -13.33
CA ASN A 1 5.60 11.34 -13.61
C ASN A 1 6.67 10.56 -14.39
N GLU A 2 6.67 10.74 -15.72
CA GLU A 2 7.56 9.99 -16.61
C GLU A 2 9.04 10.22 -16.30
N ALA A 3 9.43 11.46 -16.02
CA ALA A 3 10.84 11.80 -15.77
C ALA A 3 11.39 11.04 -14.55
N GLN A 4 10.66 11.01 -13.44
CA GLN A 4 11.09 10.31 -12.23
C GLN A 4 11.18 8.80 -12.43
N VAL A 5 10.27 8.22 -13.20
CA VAL A 5 10.32 6.79 -13.54
C VAL A 5 11.51 6.48 -14.44
N GLN A 6 11.81 7.35 -15.42
CA GLN A 6 12.98 7.21 -16.28
C GLN A 6 14.30 7.35 -15.52
N ASP A 7 14.38 8.28 -14.58
CA ASP A 7 15.57 8.48 -13.76
C ASP A 7 15.84 7.26 -12.87
N TYR A 8 14.80 6.73 -12.22
CA TYR A 8 14.91 5.47 -11.50
C TYR A 8 15.36 4.31 -12.40
N TYR A 9 14.71 4.16 -13.56
CA TYR A 9 15.06 3.12 -14.52
C TYR A 9 16.50 3.20 -15.00
N LYS A 10 17.01 4.40 -15.30
CA LYS A 10 18.41 4.61 -15.70
C LYS A 10 19.40 4.25 -14.59
N ALA A 11 19.04 4.51 -13.34
CA ALA A 11 19.89 4.26 -12.19
C ALA A 11 19.93 2.78 -11.78
N HIS A 12 18.78 2.08 -11.83
CA HIS A 12 18.60 0.75 -11.25
C HIS A 12 18.35 -0.36 -12.30
N GLY A 13 17.93 -0.01 -13.51
CA GLY A 13 17.69 -0.95 -14.59
C GLY A 13 16.33 -1.66 -14.52
N MET A 14 16.12 -2.56 -15.49
CA MET A 14 14.84 -3.28 -15.65
C MET A 14 14.57 -4.28 -14.52
N SER A 15 15.59 -4.96 -14.04
CA SER A 15 15.45 -5.98 -12.99
C SER A 15 14.86 -5.38 -11.71
N ASP A 16 15.42 -4.26 -11.26
CA ASP A 16 14.99 -3.60 -10.03
C ASP A 16 13.60 -2.97 -10.22
N LEU A 17 13.32 -2.35 -11.37
CA LEU A 17 11.99 -1.84 -11.67
C LEU A 17 10.92 -2.96 -11.59
N VAL A 18 11.22 -4.13 -12.13
CA VAL A 18 10.30 -5.28 -12.08
C VAL A 18 10.19 -5.82 -10.65
N ASN A 19 11.29 -6.05 -9.97
CA ASN A 19 11.31 -6.71 -8.66
C ASN A 19 10.77 -5.81 -7.55
N ASP A 20 11.13 -4.53 -7.55
CA ASP A 20 10.85 -3.63 -6.43
C ASP A 20 9.56 -2.83 -6.62
N VAL A 21 9.10 -2.64 -7.86
CA VAL A 21 7.90 -1.85 -8.15
C VAL A 21 6.77 -2.71 -8.70
N ILE A 22 6.98 -3.35 -9.87
CA ILE A 22 5.90 -3.99 -10.60
C ILE A 22 5.39 -5.25 -9.88
N SER A 23 6.31 -6.14 -9.48
CA SER A 23 5.95 -7.40 -8.81
C SER A 23 5.35 -7.20 -7.41
N LYS A 24 5.67 -6.07 -6.78
CA LYS A 24 5.17 -5.72 -5.44
C LYS A 24 3.80 -5.03 -5.47
N CYS A 25 3.27 -4.72 -6.66
CA CYS A 25 1.94 -4.14 -6.76
C CYS A 25 0.88 -5.17 -6.30
N PRO A 26 0.13 -4.92 -5.21
CA PRO A 26 -0.75 -5.91 -4.60
C PRO A 26 -1.93 -6.29 -5.50
N THR A 27 -2.40 -5.37 -6.34
CA THR A 27 -3.51 -5.60 -7.28
C THR A 27 -3.03 -5.83 -8.72
N LYS A 28 -1.70 -5.86 -8.93
CA LYS A 28 -1.08 -5.96 -10.27
C LYS A 28 -1.56 -4.88 -11.24
N ALA A 29 -1.92 -3.72 -10.70
CA ALA A 29 -2.32 -2.56 -11.49
C ALA A 29 -1.17 -1.98 -12.32
N ILE A 30 0.09 -2.30 -11.97
CA ILE A 30 1.26 -1.86 -12.71
C ILE A 30 1.70 -2.97 -13.66
N THR A 31 1.87 -2.61 -14.93
CA THR A 31 2.32 -3.53 -15.99
C THR A 31 3.44 -2.90 -16.81
N LEU A 32 4.29 -3.75 -17.38
CA LEU A 32 5.30 -3.37 -18.35
C LEU A 32 4.86 -3.85 -19.74
N VAL A 33 4.84 -2.95 -20.69
CA VAL A 33 4.43 -3.25 -22.09
C VAL A 33 5.40 -2.57 -23.07
N ALA A 34 5.48 -3.08 -24.29
CA ALA A 34 6.18 -2.39 -25.35
C ALA A 34 5.49 -1.04 -25.62
N ALA A 35 6.26 0.02 -25.80
CA ALA A 35 5.71 1.39 -25.92
C ALA A 35 4.79 1.59 -27.14
N ASP A 36 4.98 0.79 -28.19
CA ASP A 36 4.12 0.74 -29.39
C ASP A 36 2.79 0.02 -29.15
N LYS A 37 2.70 -0.79 -28.09
CA LYS A 37 1.48 -1.54 -27.70
C LYS A 37 0.67 -0.86 -26.60
N VAL A 38 1.05 0.34 -26.19
CA VAL A 38 0.32 1.10 -25.19
C VAL A 38 -1.04 1.52 -25.75
N VAL A 39 -2.12 1.07 -25.10
CA VAL A 39 -3.48 1.52 -25.40
C VAL A 39 -3.76 2.75 -24.56
N ALA A 40 -3.88 3.90 -25.22
CA ALA A 40 -4.25 5.13 -24.53
C ALA A 40 -5.69 5.03 -23.99
N SER A 41 -5.84 5.25 -22.70
CA SER A 41 -7.14 5.29 -22.00
C SER A 41 -7.11 6.36 -20.93
N SER A 42 -8.25 6.97 -20.65
CA SER A 42 -8.38 7.95 -19.55
C SER A 42 -8.12 7.33 -18.17
N THR A 43 -8.17 6.00 -18.06
CA THR A 43 -7.95 5.27 -16.83
C THR A 43 -6.55 4.68 -16.71
N VAL A 44 -5.70 4.82 -17.72
CA VAL A 44 -4.33 4.28 -17.73
C VAL A 44 -3.32 5.41 -17.78
N SER A 45 -2.47 5.46 -16.75
CA SER A 45 -1.30 6.35 -16.72
C SER A 45 -0.10 5.63 -17.31
N VAL A 46 0.70 6.32 -18.12
CA VAL A 46 1.82 5.76 -18.87
C VAL A 46 3.10 6.53 -18.59
N ALA A 47 4.19 5.81 -18.36
CA ALA A 47 5.54 6.36 -18.33
C ALA A 47 6.43 5.56 -19.29
N LYS A 48 6.94 6.19 -20.34
CA LYS A 48 7.88 5.59 -21.29
C LYS A 48 9.28 5.50 -20.67
N LEU A 49 9.94 4.36 -20.82
CA LEU A 49 11.26 4.14 -20.19
C LEU A 49 12.45 4.59 -21.05
N GLY A 50 12.22 4.81 -22.34
CA GLY A 50 13.26 5.24 -23.29
C GLY A 50 14.00 4.09 -23.99
N ASP A 51 13.72 2.85 -23.62
CA ASP A 51 14.28 1.61 -24.19
C ASP A 51 13.32 0.86 -25.12
N GLY A 52 12.21 1.50 -25.50
CA GLY A 52 11.13 0.87 -26.26
C GLY A 52 10.03 0.25 -25.38
N ASN A 53 10.16 0.29 -24.05
CA ASN A 53 9.16 -0.15 -23.10
C ASN A 53 8.45 1.02 -22.41
N ALA A 54 7.29 0.73 -21.83
CA ALA A 54 6.53 1.66 -21.01
C ALA A 54 5.97 0.95 -19.78
N MET A 55 6.03 1.63 -18.64
CA MET A 55 5.34 1.25 -17.43
C MET A 55 3.93 1.86 -17.46
N CYS A 56 2.91 1.04 -17.32
CA CYS A 56 1.52 1.45 -17.30
C CYS A 56 0.89 1.19 -15.95
N ILE A 57 0.04 2.11 -15.49
CA ILE A 57 -0.75 1.95 -14.26
C ILE A 57 -2.22 2.03 -14.63
N ASP A 58 -2.96 0.96 -14.37
CA ASP A 58 -4.42 0.97 -14.43
C ASP A 58 -4.98 1.60 -13.15
N ASN A 59 -5.45 2.84 -13.27
CA ASN A 59 -5.93 3.61 -12.13
C ASN A 59 -7.23 3.05 -11.52
N LYS A 60 -7.98 2.21 -12.25
CA LYS A 60 -9.16 1.52 -11.71
C LYS A 60 -8.76 0.41 -10.73
N ASN A 61 -7.68 -0.31 -11.06
CA ASN A 61 -7.18 -1.41 -10.25
C ASN A 61 -6.15 -0.96 -9.20
N CYS A 62 -5.72 0.30 -9.22
CA CYS A 62 -4.79 0.85 -8.26
C CYS A 62 -5.49 1.15 -6.93
N VAL A 63 -5.11 0.44 -5.88
CA VAL A 63 -5.61 0.63 -4.50
C VAL A 63 -4.85 1.70 -3.72
N ARG A 64 -4.00 2.45 -4.37
CA ARG A 64 -3.24 3.57 -3.78
C ARG A 64 -2.45 3.20 -2.53
N CYS A 65 -1.92 1.97 -2.49
CA CYS A 65 -1.11 1.47 -1.37
C CYS A 65 0.22 2.23 -1.17
N MET A 66 0.60 3.10 -2.10
CA MET A 66 1.77 3.98 -2.06
C MET A 66 3.13 3.27 -2.15
N HIS A 67 3.18 1.94 -2.30
CA HIS A 67 4.45 1.21 -2.37
C HIS A 67 5.36 1.74 -3.49
N CYS A 68 4.82 1.92 -4.70
CA CYS A 68 5.58 2.45 -5.84
C CYS A 68 6.13 3.87 -5.60
N LEU A 69 5.45 4.70 -4.80
CA LEU A 69 5.93 6.02 -4.41
C LEU A 69 7.08 5.98 -3.41
N ASN A 70 7.11 4.96 -2.55
CA ASN A 70 8.20 4.77 -1.61
C ASN A 70 9.49 4.35 -2.34
N VAL A 71 9.36 3.58 -3.43
CA VAL A 71 10.49 3.16 -4.25
C VAL A 71 10.90 4.25 -5.26
N ILE A 72 9.91 4.90 -5.89
CA ILE A 72 10.15 5.99 -6.86
C ILE A 72 9.48 7.26 -6.32
N PRO A 73 10.13 8.03 -5.44
CA PRO A 73 9.58 9.28 -4.93
C PRO A 73 9.21 10.23 -6.06
N GLY A 74 7.99 10.76 -6.03
CA GLY A 74 7.47 11.61 -7.10
C GLY A 74 7.12 10.88 -8.41
N GLY A 75 7.18 9.54 -8.44
CA GLY A 75 6.83 8.72 -9.61
C GLY A 75 5.36 8.85 -10.03
N LEU A 76 4.46 9.14 -9.08
CA LEU A 76 3.06 9.47 -9.35
C LEU A 76 2.80 10.97 -9.21
N LEU A 77 1.87 11.47 -10.01
CA LEU A 77 1.34 12.82 -9.86
C LEU A 77 -0.02 12.76 -9.14
N PRO A 78 -0.38 13.79 -8.36
CA PRO A 78 -1.72 13.89 -7.81
C PRO A 78 -2.78 13.88 -8.91
N GLY A 79 -3.87 13.15 -8.70
CA GLY A 79 -5.06 13.21 -9.53
C GLY A 79 -5.95 14.41 -9.17
N ASN A 80 -7.07 14.53 -9.88
CA ASN A 80 -8.05 15.59 -9.62
C ASN A 80 -8.92 15.24 -8.40
N ASP A 81 -9.17 13.95 -8.16
CA ASP A 81 -9.96 13.48 -7.02
C ASP A 81 -9.12 13.45 -5.76
N LYS A 82 -9.62 14.07 -4.69
CA LYS A 82 -9.01 14.03 -3.38
C LYS A 82 -9.67 13.00 -2.49
N GLY A 83 -8.87 12.19 -1.83
CA GLY A 83 -9.39 11.13 -0.97
C GLY A 83 -8.28 10.29 -0.37
N VAL A 84 -8.67 9.21 0.29
CA VAL A 84 -7.77 8.27 0.96
C VAL A 84 -8.10 6.83 0.64
N SER A 85 -7.10 5.97 0.69
CA SER A 85 -7.29 4.53 0.81
C SER A 85 -7.13 4.16 2.27
N ILE A 86 -8.00 3.29 2.79
CA ILE A 86 -7.98 2.88 4.19
C ILE A 86 -7.43 1.47 4.28
N LEU A 87 -6.35 1.33 5.04
CA LEU A 87 -5.69 0.07 5.29
C LEU A 87 -5.76 -0.22 6.79
N VAL A 88 -6.08 -1.45 7.15
CA VAL A 88 -6.23 -1.89 8.54
C VAL A 88 -5.30 -3.06 8.84
N GLY A 89 -4.78 -3.12 10.05
CA GLY A 89 -3.95 -4.23 10.52
C GLY A 89 -2.48 -4.14 10.15
N GLY A 90 -1.97 -2.96 9.78
CA GLY A 90 -0.54 -2.73 9.59
C GLY A 90 0.26 -3.04 10.86
N LYS A 91 1.50 -3.50 10.69
CA LYS A 91 2.38 -3.88 11.80
C LYS A 91 3.81 -3.45 11.55
N GLY A 92 4.37 -2.73 12.50
CA GLY A 92 5.79 -2.40 12.53
C GLY A 92 6.48 -3.15 13.68
N VAL A 93 7.49 -3.95 13.39
CA VAL A 93 8.33 -4.60 14.40
C VAL A 93 9.79 -4.57 13.98
N LEU A 94 10.68 -4.37 14.94
CA LEU A 94 12.11 -4.21 14.68
C LEU A 94 12.74 -5.41 13.96
N LYS A 95 12.28 -6.63 14.25
CA LYS A 95 12.87 -7.85 13.67
C LYS A 95 12.51 -8.10 12.22
N ILE A 96 11.30 -7.73 11.79
CA ILE A 96 10.77 -8.05 10.45
C ILE A 96 10.44 -6.82 9.61
N GLY A 97 10.66 -5.61 10.14
CA GLY A 97 10.28 -4.38 9.47
C GLY A 97 8.80 -4.04 9.60
N ALA A 98 8.31 -3.23 8.70
CA ALA A 98 6.92 -2.83 8.64
C ALA A 98 6.18 -3.64 7.56
N THR A 99 4.95 -4.06 7.87
CA THR A 99 4.01 -4.61 6.90
C THR A 99 2.84 -3.68 6.73
N MET A 100 2.39 -3.49 5.51
CA MET A 100 1.18 -2.72 5.24
C MET A 100 -0.05 -3.47 5.76
N GLY A 101 -1.07 -2.73 6.13
CA GLY A 101 -2.38 -3.28 6.44
C GLY A 101 -3.09 -3.81 5.19
N THR A 102 -4.17 -4.54 5.41
CA THR A 102 -5.09 -4.96 4.37
C THR A 102 -5.93 -3.77 3.90
N VAL A 103 -6.11 -3.60 2.60
CA VAL A 103 -6.98 -2.57 2.04
C VAL A 103 -8.44 -2.93 2.33
N VAL A 104 -9.12 -2.10 3.10
CA VAL A 104 -10.55 -2.26 3.42
C VAL A 104 -11.43 -1.26 2.65
N ILE A 105 -10.91 -0.08 2.34
CA ILE A 105 -11.54 0.89 1.44
C ILE A 105 -10.49 1.29 0.39
N PRO A 106 -10.65 0.87 -0.87
CA PRO A 106 -9.71 1.21 -1.94
C PRO A 106 -9.61 2.71 -2.19
N PHE A 107 -10.72 3.42 -2.11
CA PHE A 107 -10.77 4.87 -2.22
C PHE A 107 -12.03 5.44 -1.55
N MET A 108 -11.83 6.35 -0.61
CA MET A 108 -12.87 7.18 -0.01
C MET A 108 -12.59 8.64 -0.35
N LYS A 109 -13.53 9.30 -0.97
CA LYS A 109 -13.45 10.74 -1.27
C LYS A 109 -13.43 11.54 0.03
N LEU A 110 -12.61 12.59 0.09
CA LEU A 110 -12.51 13.51 1.24
C LEU A 110 -12.45 14.95 0.72
N GLU A 111 -13.60 15.56 0.49
CA GLU A 111 -13.70 16.94 0.04
C GLU A 111 -14.67 17.79 0.88
N SER A 112 -15.60 17.15 1.58
CA SER A 112 -16.63 17.83 2.39
C SER A 112 -16.55 17.41 3.86
N GLU A 113 -17.15 18.19 4.75
CA GLU A 113 -17.30 17.84 6.17
C GLU A 113 -18.04 16.50 6.35
N GLU A 114 -19.03 16.23 5.50
CA GLU A 114 -19.77 14.96 5.51
C GLU A 114 -18.85 13.76 5.21
N ASP A 115 -17.88 13.93 4.29
CA ASP A 115 -16.90 12.88 3.98
C ASP A 115 -15.99 12.60 5.18
N PHE A 116 -15.59 13.66 5.90
CA PHE A 116 -14.80 13.51 7.14
C PHE A 116 -15.60 12.86 8.27
N GLU A 117 -16.88 13.16 8.39
CA GLU A 117 -17.75 12.48 9.37
C GLU A 117 -17.88 10.98 9.08
N LYS A 118 -18.06 10.58 7.81
CA LYS A 118 -18.06 9.17 7.39
C LYS A 118 -16.73 8.48 7.70
N LEU A 119 -15.60 9.15 7.50
CA LEU A 119 -14.29 8.60 7.85
C LEU A 119 -14.14 8.40 9.36
N ASN A 120 -14.62 9.37 10.16
CA ASN A 120 -14.60 9.28 11.61
C ASN A 120 -15.50 8.15 12.13
N GLU A 121 -16.69 8.00 11.57
CA GLU A 121 -17.62 6.93 11.89
C GLU A 121 -17.01 5.56 11.57
N LEU A 122 -16.49 5.38 10.37
CA LEU A 122 -15.80 4.16 9.98
C LEU A 122 -14.63 3.83 10.92
N SER A 123 -13.84 4.84 11.30
CA SER A 123 -12.71 4.66 12.22
C SER A 123 -13.18 4.19 13.60
N ARG A 124 -14.26 4.74 14.12
CA ARG A 124 -14.87 4.28 15.39
C ARG A 124 -15.38 2.85 15.27
N ASN A 125 -16.13 2.54 14.22
CA ASN A 125 -16.67 1.20 14.01
C ASN A 125 -15.57 0.15 13.93
N ILE A 126 -14.43 0.46 13.30
CA ILE A 126 -13.25 -0.43 13.25
C ILE A 126 -12.67 -0.66 14.66
N ILE A 127 -12.57 0.39 15.47
CA ILE A 127 -12.05 0.31 16.85
C ILE A 127 -13.01 -0.49 17.73
N ASP A 128 -14.30 -0.21 17.65
CA ASP A 128 -15.34 -0.89 18.43
C ASP A 128 -15.42 -2.37 18.05
N PHE A 129 -15.41 -2.69 16.76
CA PHE A 129 -15.34 -4.08 16.29
C PHE A 129 -14.10 -4.81 16.80
N PHE A 130 -12.94 -4.14 16.79
CA PHE A 130 -11.73 -4.71 17.35
C PHE A 130 -11.85 -4.95 18.85
N ALA A 131 -12.38 -4.00 19.60
CA ALA A 131 -12.57 -4.13 21.05
C ALA A 131 -13.50 -5.29 21.45
N GLU A 132 -14.52 -5.56 20.63
CA GLU A 132 -15.48 -6.64 20.85
C GLU A 132 -14.96 -8.03 20.44
N ASN A 133 -14.11 -8.11 19.42
CA ASN A 133 -13.75 -9.37 18.77
C ASN A 133 -12.30 -9.80 18.96
N ALA A 134 -11.41 -8.91 19.40
CA ALA A 134 -10.00 -9.23 19.60
C ALA A 134 -9.76 -10.09 20.83
N LEU A 135 -8.82 -11.02 20.73
CA LEU A 135 -8.33 -11.80 21.88
C LEU A 135 -7.26 -11.00 22.64
N GLU A 136 -6.96 -11.45 23.87
CA GLU A 136 -5.92 -10.85 24.69
C GLU A 136 -4.57 -10.81 23.93
N HIS A 137 -3.94 -9.64 23.92
CA HIS A 137 -2.68 -9.36 23.19
C HIS A 137 -2.73 -9.49 21.66
N GLU A 138 -3.90 -9.72 21.07
CA GLU A 138 -4.09 -9.79 19.62
C GLU A 138 -4.05 -8.39 19.01
N ARG A 139 -3.44 -8.24 17.84
CA ARG A 139 -3.46 -7.00 17.05
C ARG A 139 -4.50 -7.09 15.96
N THR A 140 -4.98 -5.95 15.47
CA THR A 140 -6.04 -5.90 14.44
C THR A 140 -5.75 -6.75 13.21
N GLY A 141 -4.51 -6.76 12.70
CA GLY A 141 -4.16 -7.61 11.56
C GLY A 141 -4.17 -9.11 11.89
N GLU A 142 -3.85 -9.48 13.13
CA GLU A 142 -3.91 -10.86 13.62
C GLU A 142 -5.36 -11.31 13.79
N MET A 143 -6.21 -10.42 14.31
CA MET A 143 -7.65 -10.66 14.39
C MET A 143 -8.25 -10.88 12.98
N ILE A 144 -7.96 -10.00 12.02
CA ILE A 144 -8.45 -10.14 10.64
C ILE A 144 -7.99 -11.47 10.03
N GLU A 145 -6.74 -11.89 10.28
CA GLU A 145 -6.22 -13.17 9.81
C GLU A 145 -6.96 -14.36 10.43
N ARG A 146 -7.31 -14.28 11.71
CA ARG A 146 -8.02 -15.33 12.44
C ARG A 146 -9.50 -15.44 12.05
N ILE A 147 -10.23 -14.32 12.00
CA ILE A 147 -11.66 -14.33 11.69
C ILE A 147 -11.95 -14.35 10.18
N GLY A 148 -10.98 -13.97 9.36
CA GLY A 148 -11.10 -13.79 7.92
C GLY A 148 -11.53 -12.39 7.51
N LEU A 149 -11.01 -11.91 6.38
CA LEU A 149 -11.32 -10.57 5.87
C LEU A 149 -12.82 -10.39 5.58
N THR A 150 -13.49 -11.41 5.04
CA THR A 150 -14.93 -11.34 4.72
C THR A 150 -15.76 -11.07 5.97
N ASN A 151 -15.53 -11.82 7.05
CA ASN A 151 -16.24 -11.63 8.31
C ASN A 151 -15.96 -10.26 8.95
N PHE A 152 -14.72 -9.77 8.80
CA PHE A 152 -14.38 -8.42 9.24
C PHE A 152 -15.14 -7.34 8.46
N LEU A 153 -15.22 -7.46 7.15
CA LEU A 153 -15.94 -6.51 6.29
C LEU A 153 -17.46 -6.57 6.55
N GLU A 154 -18.02 -7.77 6.68
CA GLU A 154 -19.45 -7.96 7.00
C GLU A 154 -19.80 -7.34 8.37
N GLY A 155 -18.95 -7.53 9.38
CA GLY A 155 -19.16 -6.95 10.71
C GLY A 155 -19.11 -5.42 10.74
N LEU A 156 -18.50 -4.80 9.73
CA LEU A 156 -18.43 -3.34 9.57
C LEU A 156 -19.41 -2.80 8.51
N ASP A 157 -20.25 -3.65 7.93
CA ASP A 157 -21.15 -3.31 6.81
C ASP A 157 -20.38 -2.71 5.59
N ILE A 158 -19.18 -3.20 5.35
CA ILE A 158 -18.35 -2.77 4.21
C ILE A 158 -18.53 -3.76 3.06
N PRO A 159 -19.03 -3.32 1.89
CA PRO A 159 -19.18 -4.19 0.73
C PRO A 159 -17.81 -4.61 0.20
N VAL A 160 -17.71 -5.86 -0.24
CA VAL A 160 -16.49 -6.37 -0.87
C VAL A 160 -16.25 -5.68 -2.21
N ASP A 161 -15.07 -5.09 -2.37
CA ASP A 161 -14.61 -4.45 -3.62
C ASP A 161 -13.52 -5.32 -4.29
N PRO A 162 -13.55 -5.50 -5.62
CA PRO A 162 -12.51 -6.27 -6.34
C PRO A 162 -11.07 -5.74 -6.15
N ASN A 163 -10.92 -4.48 -5.78
CA ASN A 163 -9.63 -3.84 -5.52
C ASN A 163 -9.13 -4.04 -4.07
N MET A 164 -9.87 -4.74 -3.23
CA MET A 164 -9.38 -5.16 -1.92
C MET A 164 -8.38 -6.30 -2.05
N ILE A 165 -7.41 -6.34 -1.15
CA ILE A 165 -6.47 -7.45 -1.08
C ILE A 165 -7.17 -8.61 -0.38
N LYS A 166 -7.25 -9.75 -1.07
CA LYS A 166 -7.97 -10.93 -0.60
C LYS A 166 -7.31 -11.63 0.58
N GLU A 167 -5.97 -11.58 0.61
CA GLU A 167 -5.19 -12.26 1.64
C GLU A 167 -4.59 -11.23 2.60
N PRO A 168 -5.04 -11.18 3.86
CA PRO A 168 -4.42 -10.36 4.89
C PRO A 168 -2.93 -10.67 4.98
N ARG A 169 -2.10 -9.64 5.12
CA ARG A 169 -0.64 -9.75 5.21
C ARG A 169 0.08 -10.29 3.98
N SER A 170 -0.59 -10.50 2.87
CA SER A 170 0.05 -10.73 1.58
C SER A 170 0.68 -9.47 1.00
N ASN A 171 0.43 -8.33 1.65
CA ASN A 171 1.00 -7.03 1.27
C ASN A 171 2.53 -7.07 1.36
N PRO A 172 3.22 -6.38 0.45
CA PRO A 172 4.67 -6.33 0.47
C PRO A 172 5.18 -5.72 1.78
N TYR A 173 6.25 -6.29 2.32
CA TYR A 173 6.98 -5.69 3.42
C TYR A 173 7.59 -4.37 2.98
N PHE A 174 7.43 -3.38 3.81
CA PHE A 174 8.11 -2.11 3.66
C PHE A 174 9.32 -2.11 4.59
N ARG A 175 10.50 -2.19 4.02
CA ARG A 175 11.76 -2.20 4.75
C ARG A 175 12.75 -1.28 4.04
N SER A 176 13.38 -0.37 4.77
CA SER A 176 14.45 0.46 4.23
C SER A 176 15.74 -0.35 4.04
N ASP A 177 16.59 0.06 3.10
CA ASP A 177 17.86 -0.63 2.82
C ASP A 177 18.80 -0.64 4.04
N ASP A 178 18.70 0.38 4.90
CA ASP A 178 19.47 0.55 6.12
C ASP A 178 18.78 -0.03 7.38
N TRP A 179 17.71 -0.82 7.22
CA TRP A 179 16.91 -1.31 8.34
C TRP A 179 17.72 -2.10 9.36
N ASP A 180 18.61 -2.97 8.93
CA ASP A 180 19.42 -3.79 9.82
C ASP A 180 20.38 -2.93 10.65
N GLU A 181 20.96 -1.90 10.04
CA GLU A 181 21.79 -0.91 10.73
C GLU A 181 21.00 -0.09 11.77
N GLN A 182 19.75 0.29 11.45
CA GLN A 182 18.88 0.97 12.40
C GLN A 182 18.51 0.07 13.57
N VAL A 183 18.28 -1.22 13.34
CA VAL A 183 18.01 -2.20 14.41
C VAL A 183 19.22 -2.36 15.33
N GLU A 184 20.42 -2.41 14.79
CA GLU A 184 21.65 -2.48 15.58
C GLU A 184 21.83 -1.24 16.47
N LYS A 185 21.72 -0.04 15.91
CA LYS A 185 21.78 1.23 16.65
C LYS A 185 20.72 1.29 17.77
N TRP A 186 19.52 0.80 17.51
CA TRP A 186 18.47 0.74 18.53
C TRP A 186 18.79 -0.23 19.66
N ASN A 187 19.35 -1.37 19.35
CA ASN A 187 19.75 -2.36 20.35
C ASN A 187 20.89 -1.84 21.23
N GLU A 188 21.86 -1.14 20.65
CA GLU A 188 22.95 -0.48 21.38
C GLU A 188 22.42 0.61 22.31
N TYR A 189 21.49 1.45 21.82
CA TYR A 189 20.84 2.47 22.63
C TYR A 189 20.10 1.86 23.83
N LYS A 190 19.33 0.78 23.61
CA LYS A 190 18.64 0.08 24.71
C LYS A 190 19.58 -0.48 25.75
N GLN A 191 20.70 -1.05 25.33
CA GLN A 191 21.71 -1.56 26.27
C GLN A 191 22.35 -0.45 27.08
N SER A 192 22.63 0.71 26.47
CA SER A 192 23.24 1.85 27.15
C SER A 192 22.29 2.55 28.13
N THR A 193 20.96 2.43 27.94
CA THR A 193 19.95 3.05 28.81
C THR A 193 19.40 2.11 29.88
N ALA A 194 19.72 0.83 29.82
CA ALA A 194 19.31 -0.20 30.79
C ALA A 194 20.37 -0.43 31.90
N ALA A 195 21.52 0.25 31.84
CA ALA A 195 22.59 0.23 32.83
C ALA A 195 22.53 1.49 33.73
#